data_6035c969f34c406926b4424661ce2aa2
#
_entry.id   6035c969f34c406926b4424661ce2aa2
#
_cell.length_a   1.000
_cell.length_b   1.000
_cell.length_c   1.000
_cell.angle_alpha   90.00
_cell.angle_beta   90.00
_cell.angle_gamma   90.00
#
_symmetry.space_group_name_H-M   'P 1'
#
loop_
_entity.id
_entity.type
_entity.pdbx_description
1 polymer ?
#
loop_
_entity_poly.entity_id
_entity_poly.type
_entity_poly.pdbx_seq_one_letter_code
_entity_poly.pdbx_strand_id
1 'polypeptide(L)'
;MIDPFDALRAPSVPVDPDPVFATRLRARLERALALPRGVLVSETRPDPRPMSDAVPAAAQEPVFRHGDVGYAWLSVPDVDRAVAFYSALLGWTVAPGSDGQGRQVVGRSPHLGLHGGEPRGTLNCCYAVDDVTAVVGRVRAAGGRVGKPSEAPYGLVANCTDDQGTVFALYQPPGGVGTGPPAMGSHGDLAYVSFEVVDSARCRAFYAAVLGWNFTSGSIEDGWQIQGVMAGMHGGHAQVTTLPMWRVDDLVLSIDRVRAAGGTATEPQTRPYGQEAECADDQGTRFYLGQL
;
A
#
# COMPACT_ATOMS: atom_id res chain seq x y z
N MET A 1 42.44 16.16 -20.19
CA MET A 1 41.42 15.31 -19.52
C MET A 1 40.15 16.14 -19.47
N ILE A 2 39.16 15.83 -20.33
CA ILE A 2 37.91 16.60 -20.43
C ILE A 2 36.98 16.10 -19.31
N ASP A 3 36.52 17.02 -18.48
CA ASP A 3 35.57 16.70 -17.37
C ASP A 3 34.29 16.14 -17.97
N PRO A 4 33.85 14.91 -17.62
CA PRO A 4 32.64 14.29 -18.15
C PRO A 4 31.35 15.03 -17.75
N PHE A 5 31.45 16.00 -16.83
CA PHE A 5 30.31 16.82 -16.38
C PHE A 5 30.20 18.19 -17.07
N ASP A 6 31.10 18.54 -17.99
CA ASP A 6 31.02 19.81 -18.72
C ASP A 6 29.77 19.91 -19.60
N ALA A 7 29.23 18.78 -20.08
CA ALA A 7 27.97 18.74 -20.83
C ALA A 7 26.74 19.11 -19.99
N LEU A 8 26.79 18.98 -18.66
CA LEU A 8 25.70 19.36 -17.76
C LEU A 8 25.77 20.83 -17.35
N ARG A 9 26.82 21.56 -17.70
CA ARG A 9 27.01 22.99 -17.40
C ARG A 9 26.63 23.91 -18.55
N ALA A 10 26.29 23.36 -19.72
CA ALA A 10 25.78 24.16 -20.82
C ALA A 10 24.42 24.78 -20.43
N PRO A 11 24.22 26.11 -20.61
CA PRO A 11 22.93 26.72 -20.35
C PRO A 11 21.89 26.03 -21.24
N SER A 12 20.81 25.51 -20.63
CA SER A 12 19.66 24.96 -21.38
C SER A 12 19.02 26.10 -22.18
N VAL A 13 19.23 26.09 -23.49
CA VAL A 13 18.46 26.97 -24.37
C VAL A 13 17.02 26.44 -24.37
N PRO A 14 16.00 27.28 -24.00
CA PRO A 14 14.61 26.83 -24.07
C PRO A 14 14.30 26.47 -25.51
N VAL A 15 13.98 25.20 -25.76
CA VAL A 15 13.47 24.75 -27.05
C VAL A 15 11.96 24.94 -27.01
N ASP A 16 11.40 25.73 -27.91
CA ASP A 16 9.96 25.86 -28.03
C ASP A 16 9.34 24.47 -28.30
N PRO A 17 8.35 24.06 -27.51
CA PRO A 17 7.73 22.75 -27.69
C PRO A 17 7.00 22.70 -29.02
N ASP A 18 6.97 21.51 -29.63
CA ASP A 18 6.18 21.24 -30.85
C ASP A 18 4.77 21.84 -30.70
N PRO A 19 4.31 22.69 -31.65
CA PRO A 19 3.01 23.36 -31.58
C PRO A 19 1.83 22.42 -31.38
N VAL A 20 1.90 21.19 -31.91
CA VAL A 20 0.87 20.14 -31.74
C VAL A 20 0.89 19.61 -30.31
N PHE A 21 2.07 19.41 -29.74
CA PHE A 21 2.22 18.99 -28.34
C PHE A 21 1.74 20.09 -27.39
N ALA A 22 2.14 21.35 -27.62
CA ALA A 22 1.73 22.48 -26.82
C ALA A 22 0.20 22.67 -26.81
N THR A 23 -0.46 22.51 -27.98
CA THR A 23 -1.92 22.59 -28.11
C THR A 23 -2.62 21.46 -27.38
N ARG A 24 -2.14 20.22 -27.48
CA ARG A 24 -2.70 19.06 -26.77
C ARG A 24 -2.53 19.19 -25.26
N LEU A 25 -1.37 19.65 -24.78
CA LEU A 25 -1.11 19.86 -23.37
C LEU A 25 -2.02 20.95 -22.81
N ARG A 26 -2.17 22.07 -23.51
CA ARG A 26 -3.05 23.17 -23.13
C ARG A 26 -4.50 22.71 -23.03
N ALA A 27 -5.01 22.00 -24.02
CA ALA A 27 -6.38 21.47 -24.02
C ALA A 27 -6.62 20.43 -22.90
N ARG A 28 -5.59 19.72 -22.48
CA ARG A 28 -5.63 18.77 -21.34
C ARG A 28 -5.65 19.52 -20.01
N LEU A 29 -4.85 20.56 -19.86
CA LEU A 29 -4.82 21.42 -18.67
C LEU A 29 -6.13 22.21 -18.51
N GLU A 30 -6.67 22.78 -19.58
CA GLU A 30 -7.95 23.49 -19.57
C GLU A 30 -9.12 22.58 -19.15
N ARG A 31 -9.11 21.32 -19.56
CA ARG A 31 -10.08 20.30 -19.12
C ARG A 31 -9.89 19.90 -17.67
N ALA A 32 -8.64 19.73 -17.23
CA ALA A 32 -8.32 19.32 -15.85
C ALA A 32 -8.65 20.43 -14.83
N LEU A 33 -8.51 21.69 -15.23
CA LEU A 33 -8.78 22.84 -14.37
C LEU A 33 -10.23 23.34 -14.45
N ALA A 34 -11.08 22.74 -15.29
CA ALA A 34 -12.50 23.10 -15.48
C ALA A 34 -12.74 24.63 -15.62
N LEU A 35 -11.80 25.37 -16.23
CA LEU A 35 -11.95 26.80 -16.40
C LEU A 35 -13.01 27.10 -17.47
N PRO A 36 -14.06 27.88 -17.15
CA PRO A 36 -15.05 28.30 -18.16
C PRO A 36 -14.37 29.18 -19.20
N ARG A 37 -14.67 28.92 -20.49
CA ARG A 37 -14.22 29.77 -21.58
C ARG A 37 -14.92 31.12 -21.50
N GLY A 38 -14.14 32.18 -21.36
CA GLY A 38 -14.53 33.56 -21.66
C GLY A 38 -15.19 34.32 -20.50
N VAL A 39 -14.41 34.75 -19.52
CA VAL A 39 -14.77 35.87 -18.68
C VAL A 39 -13.73 36.96 -18.89
N LEU A 40 -14.09 38.01 -19.64
CA LEU A 40 -13.37 39.28 -19.67
C LEU A 40 -13.59 39.96 -18.31
N VAL A 41 -12.49 40.22 -17.58
CA VAL A 41 -12.53 40.94 -16.31
C VAL A 41 -12.85 42.42 -16.61
N SER A 42 -14.08 42.85 -16.29
CA SER A 42 -14.44 44.25 -16.18
C SER A 42 -14.20 44.65 -14.73
N GLU A 43 -13.33 45.65 -14.54
CA GLU A 43 -13.08 46.23 -13.24
C GLU A 43 -14.32 46.98 -12.74
N THR A 44 -15.03 46.39 -11.77
CA THR A 44 -15.94 47.14 -10.92
C THR A 44 -15.85 46.56 -9.51
N ARG A 45 -15.40 47.39 -8.59
CA ARG A 45 -15.19 47.09 -7.18
C ARG A 45 -16.56 46.92 -6.50
N PRO A 46 -16.86 45.78 -5.87
CA PRO A 46 -17.95 45.70 -4.92
C PRO A 46 -17.45 45.44 -3.49
N ASP A 47 -18.20 46.01 -2.60
CA ASP A 47 -18.34 45.97 -1.16
C ASP A 47 -18.00 44.61 -0.47
N PRO A 48 -17.34 44.59 0.71
CA PRO A 48 -16.92 43.41 1.38
C PRO A 48 -18.08 42.73 2.14
N ARG A 49 -18.67 41.72 1.55
CA ARG A 49 -19.45 40.76 2.29
C ARG A 49 -18.55 39.52 2.61
N PRO A 50 -18.68 38.91 3.79
CA PRO A 50 -17.82 37.78 4.13
C PRO A 50 -18.15 36.59 3.21
N MET A 51 -17.25 36.30 2.29
CA MET A 51 -17.26 35.05 1.54
C MET A 51 -16.91 33.91 2.53
N SER A 52 -17.83 33.02 2.68
CA SER A 52 -17.57 31.71 3.26
C SER A 52 -16.47 31.04 2.41
N ASP A 53 -15.26 31.00 2.95
CA ASP A 53 -14.17 30.21 2.41
C ASP A 53 -14.55 28.72 2.56
N ALA A 54 -15.24 28.18 1.56
CA ALA A 54 -15.27 26.74 1.35
C ALA A 54 -13.87 26.37 0.87
N VAL A 55 -12.96 26.13 1.81
CA VAL A 55 -11.74 25.38 1.59
C VAL A 55 -12.17 24.08 0.90
N PRO A 56 -11.61 23.73 -0.30
CA PRO A 56 -11.88 22.43 -0.89
C PRO A 56 -11.57 21.40 0.19
N ALA A 57 -12.56 20.56 0.49
CA ALA A 57 -12.42 19.55 1.52
C ALA A 57 -11.12 18.80 1.21
N ALA A 58 -10.12 18.99 2.06
CA ALA A 58 -8.91 18.20 2.02
C ALA A 58 -9.39 16.74 2.03
N ALA A 59 -8.92 15.93 1.09
CA ALA A 59 -9.26 14.52 1.04
C ALA A 59 -9.04 13.99 2.46
N GLN A 60 -10.13 13.58 3.12
CA GLN A 60 -10.06 13.12 4.50
C GLN A 60 -9.08 11.95 4.52
N GLU A 61 -8.02 12.09 5.29
CA GLU A 61 -7.07 11.00 5.49
C GLU A 61 -7.86 9.76 5.98
N PRO A 62 -7.53 8.57 5.48
CA PRO A 62 -8.24 7.36 5.89
C PRO A 62 -8.15 7.19 7.41
N VAL A 63 -9.30 7.06 8.05
CA VAL A 63 -9.38 6.86 9.50
C VAL A 63 -9.27 5.37 9.76
N PHE A 64 -8.12 4.93 10.25
CA PHE A 64 -7.88 3.52 10.62
C PHE A 64 -8.39 3.23 12.03
N ARG A 65 -8.90 2.02 12.25
CA ARG A 65 -9.25 1.50 13.57
C ARG A 65 -8.01 0.87 14.23
N HIS A 66 -8.06 0.64 15.52
CA HIS A 66 -7.04 -0.15 16.21
C HIS A 66 -6.91 -1.54 15.59
N GLY A 67 -5.71 -1.92 15.18
CA GLY A 67 -5.41 -3.20 14.52
C GLY A 67 -5.64 -3.23 13.02
N ASP A 68 -6.11 -2.16 12.38
CA ASP A 68 -6.19 -2.08 10.92
C ASP A 68 -4.79 -1.91 10.30
N VAL A 69 -4.63 -2.41 9.08
CA VAL A 69 -3.44 -2.16 8.27
C VAL A 69 -3.50 -0.72 7.76
N GLY A 70 -2.67 0.16 8.29
CA GLY A 70 -2.60 1.56 7.86
C GLY A 70 -1.52 1.82 6.81
N TYR A 71 -0.47 1.01 6.83
CA TYR A 71 0.59 0.98 5.83
C TYR A 71 1.04 -0.47 5.61
N ALA A 72 1.42 -0.81 4.39
CA ALA A 72 2.06 -2.09 4.11
C ALA A 72 3.23 -1.88 3.15
N TRP A 73 4.25 -2.74 3.25
CA TRP A 73 5.32 -2.72 2.27
C TRP A 73 5.65 -4.14 1.82
N LEU A 74 5.84 -4.28 0.52
CA LEU A 74 6.26 -5.53 -0.09
C LEU A 74 7.80 -5.54 -0.12
N SER A 75 8.40 -6.42 0.67
CA SER A 75 9.83 -6.73 0.58
C SER A 75 10.08 -7.60 -0.64
N VAL A 76 11.10 -7.27 -1.43
CA VAL A 76 11.43 -7.96 -2.69
C VAL A 76 12.95 -8.06 -2.86
N PRO A 77 13.47 -8.99 -3.69
CA PRO A 77 14.91 -9.03 -3.97
C PRO A 77 15.42 -7.78 -4.70
N ASP A 78 14.75 -7.37 -5.76
CA ASP A 78 15.11 -6.20 -6.58
C ASP A 78 13.90 -5.28 -6.70
N VAL A 79 14.03 -4.08 -6.12
CA VAL A 79 12.92 -3.12 -6.06
C VAL A 79 12.61 -2.50 -7.43
N ASP A 80 13.58 -2.31 -8.30
CA ASP A 80 13.35 -1.68 -9.60
C ASP A 80 12.63 -2.65 -10.55
N ARG A 81 12.96 -3.95 -10.49
CA ARG A 81 12.18 -5.00 -11.17
C ARG A 81 10.75 -5.07 -10.64
N ALA A 82 10.56 -5.03 -9.32
CA ALA A 82 9.23 -5.02 -8.71
C ALA A 82 8.42 -3.78 -9.15
N VAL A 83 9.02 -2.59 -9.19
CA VAL A 83 8.37 -1.38 -9.71
C VAL A 83 7.91 -1.58 -11.15
N ALA A 84 8.75 -2.12 -12.03
CA ALA A 84 8.39 -2.38 -13.42
C ALA A 84 7.21 -3.37 -13.52
N PHE A 85 7.29 -4.49 -12.79
CA PHE A 85 6.28 -5.53 -12.78
C PHE A 85 4.92 -5.02 -12.27
N TYR A 86 4.88 -4.46 -11.06
CA TYR A 86 3.61 -4.04 -10.44
C TYR A 86 3.02 -2.78 -11.10
N SER A 87 3.85 -1.90 -11.69
CA SER A 87 3.32 -0.79 -12.48
C SER A 87 2.65 -1.27 -13.76
N ALA A 88 3.22 -2.28 -14.44
CA ALA A 88 2.61 -2.89 -15.63
C ALA A 88 1.32 -3.67 -15.29
N LEU A 89 1.31 -4.39 -14.16
CA LEU A 89 0.19 -5.22 -13.74
C LEU A 89 -0.96 -4.39 -13.16
N LEU A 90 -0.67 -3.52 -12.19
CA LEU A 90 -1.64 -2.84 -11.31
C LEU A 90 -1.77 -1.34 -11.61
N GLY A 91 -1.02 -0.82 -12.58
CA GLY A 91 -1.03 0.60 -12.90
C GLY A 91 -0.47 1.49 -11.80
N TRP A 92 0.43 0.97 -10.94
CA TRP A 92 0.99 1.75 -9.86
C TRP A 92 1.87 2.89 -10.37
N THR A 93 1.69 4.06 -9.79
CA THR A 93 2.63 5.17 -9.88
C THR A 93 3.52 5.13 -8.65
N VAL A 94 4.83 5.16 -8.84
CA VAL A 94 5.79 4.96 -7.77
C VAL A 94 6.73 6.15 -7.67
N ALA A 95 6.95 6.62 -6.43
CA ALA A 95 7.90 7.68 -6.09
C ALA A 95 9.09 7.10 -5.28
N PRO A 96 10.26 7.74 -5.31
CA PRO A 96 11.37 7.36 -4.44
C PRO A 96 10.97 7.37 -2.96
N GLY A 97 11.44 6.38 -2.19
CA GLY A 97 11.33 6.36 -0.74
C GLY A 97 12.41 7.22 -0.07
N SER A 98 12.45 7.17 1.25
CA SER A 98 13.42 7.91 2.07
C SER A 98 14.84 7.35 2.03
N ASP A 99 14.99 6.11 1.58
CA ASP A 99 16.25 5.43 1.38
C ASP A 99 16.38 4.93 -0.07
N GLY A 100 17.59 4.53 -0.48
CA GLY A 100 17.84 4.09 -1.86
C GLY A 100 17.12 2.79 -2.24
N GLN A 101 16.67 1.99 -1.27
CA GLN A 101 16.00 0.70 -1.46
C GLN A 101 14.48 0.80 -1.37
N GLY A 102 13.96 1.88 -0.79
CA GLY A 102 12.53 2.10 -0.63
C GLY A 102 11.89 2.78 -1.84
N ARG A 103 10.62 2.43 -2.08
CA ARG A 103 9.75 3.09 -3.06
C ARG A 103 8.36 3.25 -2.45
N GLN A 104 7.72 4.39 -2.72
CA GLN A 104 6.37 4.68 -2.24
C GLN A 104 5.38 4.55 -3.40
N VAL A 105 4.34 3.75 -3.23
CA VAL A 105 3.22 3.67 -4.20
C VAL A 105 2.25 4.81 -3.92
N VAL A 106 2.01 5.64 -4.95
CA VAL A 106 1.23 6.88 -4.81
C VAL A 106 -0.27 6.60 -4.88
N GLY A 107 -1.04 7.22 -3.98
CA GLY A 107 -2.51 7.27 -4.08
C GLY A 107 -3.20 5.94 -3.76
N ARG A 108 -2.63 5.09 -2.91
CA ARG A 108 -3.24 3.83 -2.47
C ARG A 108 -3.72 3.89 -1.03
N SER A 109 -4.74 3.09 -0.73
CA SER A 109 -5.28 2.90 0.62
C SER A 109 -5.45 1.39 0.91
N PRO A 110 -4.82 0.85 1.99
CA PRO A 110 -3.83 1.54 2.83
C PRO A 110 -2.62 2.04 2.02
N HIS A 111 -1.81 2.92 2.62
CA HIS A 111 -0.56 3.34 1.99
C HIS A 111 0.34 2.13 1.73
N LEU A 112 0.98 2.12 0.56
CA LEU A 112 1.81 0.98 0.13
C LEU A 112 3.24 1.44 -0.20
N GLY A 113 4.19 0.55 0.09
CA GLY A 113 5.59 0.70 -0.31
C GLY A 113 6.17 -0.57 -0.89
N LEU A 114 7.34 -0.43 -1.53
CA LEU A 114 8.21 -1.53 -1.96
C LEU A 114 9.56 -1.32 -1.29
N HIS A 115 10.22 -2.38 -0.89
CA HIS A 115 11.57 -2.33 -0.31
C HIS A 115 12.43 -3.47 -0.89
N GLY A 116 13.57 -3.11 -1.44
CA GLY A 116 14.52 -4.06 -2.05
C GLY A 116 15.52 -4.64 -1.06
N GLY A 117 16.28 -5.62 -1.54
CA GLY A 117 17.40 -6.22 -0.80
C GLY A 117 17.04 -7.43 0.05
N GLU A 118 15.78 -7.85 0.06
CA GLU A 118 15.35 -9.05 0.79
C GLU A 118 15.41 -10.30 -0.09
N PRO A 119 15.94 -11.43 0.40
CA PRO A 119 16.13 -12.62 -0.43
C PRO A 119 14.84 -13.29 -0.84
N ARG A 120 13.73 -12.96 -0.21
CA ARG A 120 12.39 -13.51 -0.49
C ARG A 120 11.35 -12.42 -0.39
N GLY A 121 10.37 -12.48 -1.33
CA GLY A 121 9.24 -11.59 -1.31
C GLY A 121 8.25 -11.93 -0.19
N THR A 122 7.85 -10.91 0.58
CA THR A 122 6.79 -11.01 1.60
C THR A 122 6.17 -9.65 1.84
N LEU A 123 4.89 -9.62 2.17
CA LEU A 123 4.22 -8.40 2.63
C LEU A 123 4.52 -8.19 4.11
N ASN A 124 4.85 -6.97 4.50
CA ASN A 124 4.94 -6.59 5.89
C ASN A 124 3.87 -5.54 6.17
N CYS A 125 3.18 -5.67 7.29
CA CYS A 125 2.08 -4.80 7.66
C CYS A 125 2.46 -3.86 8.81
N CYS A 126 2.01 -2.62 8.73
CA CYS A 126 2.09 -1.65 9.80
C CYS A 126 0.68 -1.41 10.33
N TYR A 127 0.43 -1.80 11.57
CA TYR A 127 -0.88 -1.75 12.20
C TYR A 127 -1.07 -0.44 12.95
N ALA A 128 -2.20 0.21 12.70
CA ALA A 128 -2.61 1.39 13.46
C ALA A 128 -3.01 1.00 14.88
N VAL A 129 -2.51 1.73 15.87
CA VAL A 129 -2.81 1.48 17.28
C VAL A 129 -3.05 2.80 18.03
N ASP A 130 -3.83 2.73 19.13
CA ASP A 130 -4.13 3.90 19.95
C ASP A 130 -2.90 4.42 20.70
N ASP A 131 -2.05 3.50 21.20
CA ASP A 131 -0.88 3.76 22.01
C ASP A 131 0.22 2.74 21.70
N VAL A 132 1.22 3.18 20.93
CA VAL A 132 2.38 2.35 20.58
C VAL A 132 3.12 1.86 21.81
N THR A 133 3.26 2.68 22.86
CA THR A 133 4.02 2.31 24.07
C THR A 133 3.36 1.16 24.81
N ALA A 134 2.04 1.23 24.97
CA ALA A 134 1.26 0.16 25.60
C ALA A 134 1.30 -1.14 24.79
N VAL A 135 1.14 -1.04 23.43
CA VAL A 135 1.15 -2.21 22.56
C VAL A 135 2.53 -2.87 22.50
N VAL A 136 3.61 -2.10 22.49
CA VAL A 136 4.98 -2.59 22.60
C VAL A 136 5.18 -3.45 23.87
N GLY A 137 4.58 -3.06 24.98
CA GLY A 137 4.55 -3.88 26.20
C GLY A 137 3.87 -5.22 25.99
N ARG A 138 2.73 -5.24 25.28
CA ARG A 138 1.99 -6.47 24.92
C ARG A 138 2.78 -7.38 23.99
N VAL A 139 3.46 -6.81 22.98
CA VAL A 139 4.32 -7.59 22.06
C VAL A 139 5.39 -8.36 22.84
N ARG A 140 6.10 -7.67 23.75
CA ARG A 140 7.13 -8.31 24.59
C ARG A 140 6.55 -9.39 25.51
N ALA A 141 5.41 -9.11 26.14
CA ALA A 141 4.73 -10.07 27.01
C ALA A 141 4.24 -11.31 26.27
N ALA A 142 3.87 -11.17 24.97
CA ALA A 142 3.46 -12.26 24.10
C ALA A 142 4.65 -13.02 23.46
N GLY A 143 5.90 -12.70 23.81
CA GLY A 143 7.10 -13.39 23.30
C GLY A 143 7.67 -12.81 22.00
N GLY A 144 7.14 -11.71 21.50
CA GLY A 144 7.67 -10.99 20.35
C GLY A 144 8.88 -10.09 20.68
N ARG A 145 9.51 -9.58 19.64
CA ARG A 145 10.63 -8.63 19.75
C ARG A 145 10.20 -7.27 19.24
N VAL A 146 10.76 -6.21 19.84
CA VAL A 146 10.43 -4.83 19.49
C VAL A 146 11.70 -4.00 19.43
N GLY A 147 11.87 -3.27 18.33
CA GLY A 147 12.87 -2.21 18.19
C GLY A 147 12.53 -1.01 19.09
N LYS A 148 13.44 -0.03 19.12
CA LYS A 148 13.18 1.23 19.83
C LYS A 148 12.11 2.03 19.06
N PRO A 149 10.99 2.43 19.71
CA PRO A 149 10.04 3.34 19.10
C PRO A 149 10.71 4.65 18.65
N SER A 150 10.31 5.18 17.52
CA SER A 150 10.86 6.41 16.93
C SER A 150 9.75 7.25 16.31
N GLU A 151 9.91 8.56 16.38
CA GLU A 151 9.04 9.50 15.69
C GLU A 151 9.27 9.47 14.18
N ALA A 152 8.18 9.45 13.43
CA ALA A 152 8.16 9.59 11.97
C ALA A 152 7.17 10.70 11.59
N PRO A 153 7.24 11.24 10.36
CA PRO A 153 6.31 12.31 9.93
C PRO A 153 4.83 11.93 10.05
N TYR A 154 4.52 10.64 10.06
CA TYR A 154 3.17 10.08 10.15
C TYR A 154 2.82 9.53 11.52
N GLY A 155 3.64 9.76 12.55
CA GLY A 155 3.39 9.39 13.95
C GLY A 155 4.50 8.58 14.60
N LEU A 156 4.24 8.08 15.81
CA LEU A 156 5.16 7.22 16.54
C LEU A 156 5.13 5.79 15.98
N VAL A 157 6.28 5.23 15.65
CA VAL A 157 6.43 3.92 15.00
C VAL A 157 7.30 2.99 15.81
N ALA A 158 6.97 1.68 15.86
CA ALA A 158 7.81 0.63 16.41
C ALA A 158 7.86 -0.57 15.47
N ASN A 159 9.06 -0.96 15.04
CA ASN A 159 9.29 -2.19 14.29
C ASN A 159 9.27 -3.38 15.24
N CYS A 160 8.56 -4.43 14.86
CA CYS A 160 8.30 -5.59 15.67
C CYS A 160 8.55 -6.89 14.90
N THR A 161 8.70 -7.99 15.66
CA THR A 161 8.67 -9.35 15.14
C THR A 161 7.82 -10.17 16.10
N ASP A 162 6.89 -10.97 15.59
CA ASP A 162 6.08 -11.85 16.44
C ASP A 162 6.90 -13.03 17.00
N ASP A 163 6.24 -13.91 17.72
CA ASP A 163 6.88 -15.07 18.36
C ASP A 163 7.26 -16.20 17.38
N GLN A 164 6.85 -16.10 16.09
CA GLN A 164 7.18 -17.04 15.03
C GLN A 164 8.12 -16.45 13.97
N GLY A 165 8.45 -15.15 14.06
CA GLY A 165 9.38 -14.50 13.16
C GLY A 165 8.74 -13.60 12.10
N THR A 166 7.41 -13.40 12.12
CA THR A 166 6.73 -12.46 11.22
C THR A 166 7.15 -11.03 11.54
N VAL A 167 7.67 -10.31 10.57
CA VAL A 167 8.02 -8.90 10.69
C VAL A 167 6.78 -8.05 10.49
N PHE A 168 6.55 -7.10 11.38
CA PHE A 168 5.49 -6.11 11.29
C PHE A 168 5.90 -4.80 11.97
N ALA A 169 5.11 -3.75 11.80
CA ALA A 169 5.27 -2.51 12.55
C ALA A 169 3.97 -2.10 13.24
N LEU A 170 4.11 -1.26 14.24
CA LEU A 170 3.01 -0.56 14.89
C LEU A 170 3.18 0.92 14.63
N TYR A 171 2.09 1.65 14.42
CA TYR A 171 2.15 3.09 14.38
C TYR A 171 0.94 3.72 15.05
N GLN A 172 1.18 4.87 15.66
CA GLN A 172 0.16 5.69 16.30
C GLN A 172 -0.06 6.92 15.44
N PRO A 173 -1.20 7.03 14.72
CA PRO A 173 -1.49 8.21 13.92
C PRO A 173 -1.56 9.47 14.79
N PRO A 174 -1.11 10.65 14.32
CA PRO A 174 -1.17 11.90 15.09
C PRO A 174 -2.59 12.29 15.51
N GLY A 175 -3.61 11.94 14.70
CA GLY A 175 -5.02 12.17 14.99
C GLY A 175 -5.71 11.07 15.80
N GLY A 176 -4.97 10.03 16.22
CA GLY A 176 -5.54 8.83 16.83
C GLY A 176 -6.20 7.89 15.83
N VAL A 177 -6.75 6.77 16.32
CA VAL A 177 -7.50 5.81 15.52
C VAL A 177 -8.99 6.12 15.56
N GLY A 178 -9.71 5.74 14.51
CA GLY A 178 -11.15 5.99 14.38
C GLY A 178 -11.98 4.73 14.50
N THR A 179 -13.28 4.86 14.23
CA THR A 179 -14.27 3.78 14.33
C THR A 179 -14.99 3.47 13.00
N GLY A 180 -14.60 4.14 11.91
CA GLY A 180 -15.25 3.98 10.59
C GLY A 180 -15.00 2.61 9.96
N PRO A 181 -15.84 2.19 9.00
CA PRO A 181 -15.59 0.99 8.21
C PRO A 181 -14.34 1.19 7.33
N PRO A 182 -13.59 0.12 6.99
CA PRO A 182 -12.50 0.22 6.03
C PRO A 182 -13.02 0.71 4.68
N ALA A 183 -12.23 1.51 3.99
CA ALA A 183 -12.56 1.97 2.65
C ALA A 183 -12.63 0.76 1.68
N MET A 184 -13.61 0.74 0.80
CA MET A 184 -13.66 -0.23 -0.31
C MET A 184 -12.51 0.10 -1.27
N GLY A 185 -11.62 -0.85 -1.49
CA GLY A 185 -10.46 -0.67 -2.35
C GLY A 185 -10.83 -0.56 -3.84
N SER A 186 -9.93 0.03 -4.61
CA SER A 186 -9.97 0.16 -6.08
C SER A 186 -8.99 -0.82 -6.73
N HIS A 187 -8.98 -0.87 -8.07
CA HIS A 187 -7.98 -1.63 -8.82
C HIS A 187 -6.55 -1.30 -8.36
N GLY A 188 -5.77 -2.30 -8.02
CA GLY A 188 -4.40 -2.18 -7.54
C GLY A 188 -4.26 -1.87 -6.04
N ASP A 189 -5.35 -1.80 -5.28
CA ASP A 189 -5.28 -1.68 -3.82
C ASP A 189 -5.12 -3.04 -3.14
N LEU A 190 -4.63 -3.02 -1.91
CA LEU A 190 -4.58 -4.20 -1.05
C LEU A 190 -6.00 -4.58 -0.62
N ALA A 191 -6.47 -5.72 -1.10
CA ALA A 191 -7.82 -6.21 -0.82
C ALA A 191 -7.86 -7.16 0.39
N TYR A 192 -6.80 -7.95 0.58
CA TYR A 192 -6.76 -8.95 1.64
C TYR A 192 -5.31 -9.30 1.98
N VAL A 193 -5.07 -9.74 3.21
CA VAL A 193 -3.77 -10.23 3.69
C VAL A 193 -3.90 -11.66 4.15
N SER A 194 -3.10 -12.57 3.56
CA SER A 194 -3.03 -13.97 3.97
C SER A 194 -1.75 -14.24 4.75
N PHE A 195 -1.88 -14.71 5.98
CA PHE A 195 -0.76 -15.15 6.81
C PHE A 195 -0.59 -16.67 6.68
N GLU A 196 0.48 -17.10 6.04
CA GLU A 196 0.96 -18.49 6.11
C GLU A 196 1.84 -18.61 7.34
N VAL A 197 1.44 -19.39 8.34
CA VAL A 197 2.14 -19.49 9.62
C VAL A 197 2.49 -20.94 9.97
N VAL A 198 3.49 -21.12 10.82
CA VAL A 198 3.90 -22.45 11.27
C VAL A 198 2.85 -23.03 12.22
N ASP A 199 2.43 -22.24 13.21
CA ASP A 199 1.46 -22.61 14.25
C ASP A 199 0.36 -21.54 14.34
N SER A 200 -0.82 -21.85 13.80
CA SER A 200 -1.95 -20.92 13.79
C SER A 200 -2.50 -20.63 15.20
N ALA A 201 -2.41 -21.58 16.13
CA ALA A 201 -2.90 -21.40 17.49
C ALA A 201 -2.02 -20.38 18.25
N ARG A 202 -0.70 -20.48 18.13
CA ARG A 202 0.24 -19.48 18.66
C ARG A 202 0.05 -18.12 18.03
N CYS A 203 -0.05 -18.08 16.70
CA CYS A 203 -0.26 -16.83 15.98
C CYS A 203 -1.54 -16.10 16.43
N ARG A 204 -2.66 -16.83 16.54
CA ARG A 204 -3.92 -16.29 17.05
C ARG A 204 -3.80 -15.77 18.50
N ALA A 205 -3.15 -16.52 19.36
CA ALA A 205 -2.93 -16.10 20.75
C ALA A 205 -2.09 -14.82 20.82
N PHE A 206 -1.03 -14.73 20.00
CA PHE A 206 -0.18 -13.55 19.91
C PHE A 206 -0.97 -12.31 19.48
N TYR A 207 -1.63 -12.36 18.31
CA TYR A 207 -2.33 -11.18 17.78
C TYR A 207 -3.60 -10.83 18.57
N ALA A 208 -4.26 -11.79 19.20
CA ALA A 208 -5.34 -11.51 20.15
C ALA A 208 -4.82 -10.69 21.35
N ALA A 209 -3.66 -11.07 21.91
CA ALA A 209 -3.06 -10.35 23.03
C ALA A 209 -2.51 -8.96 22.62
N VAL A 210 -1.93 -8.85 21.42
CA VAL A 210 -1.25 -7.62 20.96
C VAL A 210 -2.22 -6.61 20.38
N LEU A 211 -3.09 -7.03 19.43
CA LEU A 211 -3.98 -6.16 18.67
C LEU A 211 -5.47 -6.32 19.04
N GLY A 212 -5.80 -7.23 19.96
CA GLY A 212 -7.19 -7.50 20.31
C GLY A 212 -7.99 -8.21 19.21
N TRP A 213 -7.32 -8.85 18.25
CA TRP A 213 -8.01 -9.53 17.18
C TRP A 213 -8.83 -10.73 17.65
N ASN A 214 -10.00 -10.89 17.04
CA ASN A 214 -10.84 -12.06 17.22
C ASN A 214 -10.84 -12.90 15.94
N PHE A 215 -10.97 -14.20 16.09
CA PHE A 215 -10.84 -15.15 15.00
C PHE A 215 -12.06 -16.04 14.88
N THR A 216 -12.46 -16.37 13.64
CA THR A 216 -13.46 -17.39 13.33
C THR A 216 -12.84 -18.40 12.38
N SER A 217 -13.32 -19.65 12.42
CA SER A 217 -12.87 -20.68 11.49
C SER A 217 -13.11 -20.25 10.04
N GLY A 218 -12.09 -20.42 9.20
CA GLY A 218 -12.16 -20.23 7.77
C GLY A 218 -12.69 -21.47 7.03
N SER A 219 -12.66 -21.42 5.71
CA SER A 219 -13.14 -22.51 4.83
C SER A 219 -12.11 -23.60 4.54
N ILE A 220 -10.84 -23.38 4.88
CA ILE A 220 -9.76 -24.34 4.67
C ILE A 220 -9.32 -24.95 5.99
N GLU A 221 -8.66 -26.12 5.95
CA GLU A 221 -8.12 -26.78 7.11
C GLU A 221 -7.12 -25.87 7.84
N ASP A 222 -7.23 -25.76 9.16
CA ASP A 222 -6.47 -24.83 10.02
C ASP A 222 -6.47 -23.36 9.53
N GLY A 223 -7.54 -22.98 8.80
CA GLY A 223 -7.76 -21.63 8.30
C GLY A 223 -8.60 -20.79 9.26
N TRP A 224 -8.25 -19.50 9.41
CA TRP A 224 -8.88 -18.57 10.34
C TRP A 224 -9.08 -17.20 9.69
N GLN A 225 -10.30 -16.64 9.85
CA GLN A 225 -10.62 -15.28 9.46
C GLN A 225 -10.43 -14.35 10.64
N ILE A 226 -9.87 -13.16 10.40
CA ILE A 226 -9.73 -12.11 11.41
C ILE A 226 -10.97 -11.22 11.34
N GLN A 227 -11.73 -11.16 12.43
CA GLN A 227 -12.99 -10.40 12.45
C GLN A 227 -12.74 -8.90 12.30
N GLY A 228 -13.42 -8.29 11.34
CA GLY A 228 -13.34 -6.84 11.10
C GLY A 228 -12.07 -6.35 10.41
N VAL A 229 -11.14 -7.24 10.07
CA VAL A 229 -9.93 -6.95 9.30
C VAL A 229 -9.97 -7.77 8.02
N MET A 230 -9.58 -7.18 6.89
CA MET A 230 -9.49 -7.90 5.61
C MET A 230 -8.23 -8.78 5.57
N ALA A 231 -8.20 -9.77 6.47
CA ALA A 231 -7.07 -10.67 6.61
C ALA A 231 -7.49 -12.02 7.19
N GLY A 232 -6.70 -13.04 6.92
CA GLY A 232 -6.84 -14.36 7.52
C GLY A 232 -5.51 -15.07 7.61
N MET A 233 -5.51 -16.22 8.27
CA MET A 233 -4.31 -17.03 8.42
C MET A 233 -4.62 -18.50 8.27
N HIS A 234 -3.62 -19.28 7.93
CA HIS A 234 -3.64 -20.74 8.02
C HIS A 234 -2.29 -21.30 8.47
N GLY A 235 -2.36 -22.37 9.25
CA GLY A 235 -1.21 -23.01 9.85
C GLY A 235 -0.61 -24.11 8.98
N GLY A 236 0.39 -24.80 9.54
CA GLY A 236 1.01 -25.97 8.92
C GLY A 236 2.10 -25.66 7.90
N HIS A 237 2.51 -24.40 7.76
CA HIS A 237 3.59 -24.00 6.86
C HIS A 237 4.97 -24.25 7.48
N ALA A 238 5.96 -24.53 6.62
CA ALA A 238 7.35 -24.72 7.07
C ALA A 238 8.00 -23.43 7.57
N GLN A 239 7.50 -22.28 7.14
CA GLN A 239 7.99 -20.93 7.51
C GLN A 239 6.85 -19.93 7.41
N VAL A 240 6.98 -18.83 8.11
CA VAL A 240 6.02 -17.72 8.00
C VAL A 240 6.19 -16.98 6.69
N THR A 241 5.07 -16.62 6.05
CA THR A 241 5.03 -15.77 4.87
C THR A 241 3.72 -14.98 4.91
N THR A 242 3.77 -13.71 4.62
CA THR A 242 2.57 -12.89 4.48
C THR A 242 2.37 -12.53 3.02
N LEU A 243 1.20 -12.84 2.47
CA LEU A 243 0.87 -12.68 1.06
C LEU A 243 -0.21 -11.61 0.88
N PRO A 244 -0.01 -10.64 -0.03
CA PRO A 244 -1.06 -9.71 -0.41
C PRO A 244 -2.04 -10.34 -1.38
N MET A 245 -3.31 -9.92 -1.33
CA MET A 245 -4.24 -10.03 -2.45
C MET A 245 -4.45 -8.62 -3.00
N TRP A 246 -4.12 -8.44 -4.28
CA TRP A 246 -4.35 -7.19 -4.99
C TRP A 246 -5.69 -7.23 -5.69
N ARG A 247 -6.50 -6.17 -5.48
CA ARG A 247 -7.78 -6.05 -6.17
C ARG A 247 -7.56 -5.75 -7.65
N VAL A 248 -8.29 -6.43 -8.52
CA VAL A 248 -8.31 -6.18 -9.97
C VAL A 248 -9.75 -6.11 -10.48
N ASP A 249 -9.98 -5.32 -11.53
CA ASP A 249 -11.30 -5.19 -12.17
C ASP A 249 -11.58 -6.32 -13.16
N ASP A 250 -10.51 -6.89 -13.75
CA ASP A 250 -10.58 -8.00 -14.71
C ASP A 250 -9.45 -8.99 -14.39
N LEU A 251 -9.84 -10.13 -13.82
CA LEU A 251 -8.87 -11.15 -13.38
C LEU A 251 -8.18 -11.83 -14.57
N VAL A 252 -8.91 -12.13 -15.64
CA VAL A 252 -8.35 -12.83 -16.79
C VAL A 252 -7.29 -11.98 -17.49
N LEU A 253 -7.62 -10.71 -17.75
CA LEU A 253 -6.68 -9.76 -18.31
C LEU A 253 -5.45 -9.54 -17.39
N SER A 254 -5.67 -9.54 -16.07
CA SER A 254 -4.58 -9.37 -15.11
C SER A 254 -3.66 -10.59 -15.05
N ILE A 255 -4.19 -11.80 -15.16
CA ILE A 255 -3.40 -13.04 -15.30
C ILE A 255 -2.52 -12.99 -16.55
N ASP A 256 -3.06 -12.55 -17.67
CA ASP A 256 -2.30 -12.41 -18.92
C ASP A 256 -1.16 -11.38 -18.76
N ARG A 257 -1.40 -10.28 -18.05
CA ARG A 257 -0.36 -9.29 -17.72
C ARG A 257 0.74 -9.86 -16.82
N VAL A 258 0.38 -10.66 -15.80
CA VAL A 258 1.36 -11.36 -14.95
C VAL A 258 2.28 -12.23 -15.81
N ARG A 259 1.70 -13.07 -16.68
CA ARG A 259 2.45 -13.97 -17.56
C ARG A 259 3.32 -13.20 -18.56
N ALA A 260 2.78 -12.13 -19.15
CA ALA A 260 3.51 -11.28 -20.08
C ALA A 260 4.69 -10.52 -19.43
N ALA A 261 4.58 -10.19 -18.12
CA ALA A 261 5.65 -9.57 -17.35
C ALA A 261 6.68 -10.58 -16.80
N GLY A 262 6.59 -11.87 -17.17
CA GLY A 262 7.53 -12.91 -16.74
C GLY A 262 7.18 -13.60 -15.43
N GLY A 263 6.04 -13.29 -14.84
CA GLY A 263 5.51 -13.96 -13.65
C GLY A 263 4.75 -15.24 -13.99
N THR A 264 4.20 -15.88 -12.96
CA THR A 264 3.33 -17.07 -13.08
C THR A 264 1.97 -16.80 -12.45
N ALA A 265 0.92 -17.43 -12.96
CA ALA A 265 -0.42 -17.36 -12.40
C ALA A 265 -1.17 -18.68 -12.64
N THR A 266 -1.97 -19.09 -11.64
CA THR A 266 -2.94 -20.17 -11.78
C THR A 266 -4.12 -19.72 -12.65
N GLU A 267 -4.95 -20.68 -13.06
CA GLU A 267 -6.25 -20.35 -13.66
C GLU A 267 -7.20 -19.76 -12.59
N PRO A 268 -8.18 -18.92 -13.01
CA PRO A 268 -9.16 -18.32 -12.09
C PRO A 268 -9.91 -19.37 -11.28
N GLN A 269 -10.05 -19.14 -9.98
CA GLN A 269 -10.85 -19.95 -9.07
C GLN A 269 -12.02 -19.12 -8.54
N THR A 270 -13.24 -19.70 -8.61
CA THR A 270 -14.42 -19.05 -8.03
C THR A 270 -14.49 -19.31 -6.53
N ARG A 271 -14.67 -18.24 -5.76
CA ARG A 271 -14.83 -18.24 -4.31
C ARG A 271 -16.14 -17.56 -3.92
N PRO A 272 -16.63 -17.70 -2.68
CA PRO A 272 -17.85 -17.01 -2.24
C PRO A 272 -17.79 -15.48 -2.32
N TYR A 273 -16.59 -14.90 -2.33
CA TYR A 273 -16.36 -13.45 -2.39
C TYR A 273 -15.99 -12.94 -3.80
N GLY A 274 -15.89 -13.78 -4.82
CA GLY A 274 -15.53 -13.40 -6.18
C GLY A 274 -14.64 -14.41 -6.88
N GLN A 275 -13.73 -13.96 -7.71
CA GLN A 275 -12.75 -14.79 -8.38
C GLN A 275 -11.34 -14.43 -7.93
N GLU A 276 -10.47 -15.43 -7.81
CA GLU A 276 -9.07 -15.25 -7.43
C GLU A 276 -8.12 -16.09 -8.28
N ALA A 277 -6.86 -15.68 -8.31
CA ALA A 277 -5.74 -16.49 -8.82
C ALA A 277 -4.53 -16.32 -7.91
N GLU A 278 -3.81 -17.42 -7.67
CA GLU A 278 -2.49 -17.37 -7.06
C GLU A 278 -1.45 -17.04 -8.12
N CYS A 279 -0.57 -16.08 -7.80
CA CYS A 279 0.43 -15.56 -8.71
C CYS A 279 1.81 -15.48 -8.04
N ALA A 280 2.85 -15.41 -8.87
CA ALA A 280 4.16 -14.97 -8.45
C ALA A 280 4.70 -13.97 -9.49
N ASP A 281 5.45 -12.95 -9.02
CA ASP A 281 6.12 -12.02 -9.90
C ASP A 281 7.35 -12.67 -10.57
N ASP A 282 8.06 -11.92 -11.39
CA ASP A 282 9.24 -12.37 -12.12
C ASP A 282 10.47 -12.69 -11.23
N GLN A 283 10.35 -12.42 -9.90
CA GLN A 283 11.35 -12.69 -8.89
C GLN A 283 10.92 -13.83 -7.94
N GLY A 284 9.71 -14.37 -8.13
CA GLY A 284 9.13 -15.44 -7.30
C GLY A 284 8.40 -14.93 -6.05
N THR A 285 8.13 -13.61 -5.93
CA THR A 285 7.29 -13.07 -4.86
C THR A 285 5.86 -13.49 -5.07
N ARG A 286 5.29 -14.26 -4.15
CA ARG A 286 3.92 -14.77 -4.23
C ARG A 286 2.90 -13.71 -3.81
N PHE A 287 1.77 -13.70 -4.50
CA PHE A 287 0.61 -12.85 -4.20
C PHE A 287 -0.67 -13.45 -4.79
N TYR A 288 -1.80 -12.91 -4.41
CA TYR A 288 -3.09 -13.21 -5.03
C TYR A 288 -3.60 -12.02 -5.85
N LEU A 289 -4.33 -12.31 -6.91
CA LEU A 289 -5.21 -11.35 -7.58
C LEU A 289 -6.65 -11.70 -7.24
N GLY A 290 -7.46 -10.69 -6.91
CA GLY A 290 -8.87 -10.86 -6.55
C GLY A 290 -9.77 -9.91 -7.33
N GLN A 291 -10.74 -10.46 -8.04
CA GLN A 291 -11.88 -9.74 -8.62
C GLN A 291 -13.06 -9.92 -7.68
N LEU A 292 -13.29 -8.93 -6.80
CA LEU A 292 -14.18 -8.98 -5.64
C LEU A 292 -15.45 -8.17 -5.87
#